data_bca4267287a3ab9ff0412f438271aa83
#
_entry.id   bca4267287a3ab9ff0412f438271aa83
#
_cell.length_a   1.000
_cell.length_b   1.000
_cell.length_c   1.000
_cell.angle_alpha   90.00
_cell.angle_beta   90.00
_cell.angle_gamma   90.00
#
_symmetry.space_group_name_H-M   'P 1'
#
loop_
_entity.id
_entity.type
_entity.pdbx_description
1 polymer ?
#
loop_
_entity_poly.entity_id
_entity_poly.type
_entity_poly.pdbx_seq_one_letter_code
_entity_poly.pdbx_strand_id
1 'polypeptide(L)'
;MRKEIIGAATLYLGDSMEVLPTLPKVDAVITDPPYGIGANKQTLGKGKKEFSRGGDWDDSAPDIAACIAAGRLLCFWGGNYFADQLPVTNDWLIWHKRNDGRSFSECELAWTNFGRQTRHLSHHWSGEEKSHPTQKPLDVMRWCIDQAGNPQTILDPFMGSGTTGVAAVQMGRKFIGIEREPKYFEIAVRRIEDAQRMTDMFAHEVRDAY
;
A
#
# COMPACT_ATOMS: atom_id res chain seq x y z
N MET A 1 -18.23 11.25 5.05
CA MET A 1 -17.39 10.06 4.91
C MET A 1 -18.21 8.94 4.27
N ARG A 2 -17.78 8.39 3.14
CA ARG A 2 -18.39 7.20 2.50
C ARG A 2 -17.63 5.95 2.95
N LYS A 3 -18.36 4.86 3.16
CA LYS A 3 -17.80 3.56 3.55
C LYS A 3 -18.29 2.48 2.60
N GLU A 4 -17.39 1.62 2.13
CA GLU A 4 -17.70 0.43 1.34
C GLU A 4 -17.20 -0.83 2.05
N ILE A 5 -17.97 -1.93 1.95
CA ILE A 5 -17.61 -3.23 2.53
C ILE A 5 -17.62 -4.26 1.40
N ILE A 6 -16.47 -4.91 1.19
CA ILE A 6 -16.26 -5.89 0.11
C ILE A 6 -15.66 -7.15 0.75
N GLY A 7 -16.48 -8.16 0.98
CA GLY A 7 -16.05 -9.36 1.71
C GLY A 7 -15.45 -9.01 3.08
N ALA A 8 -14.16 -9.30 3.27
CA ALA A 8 -13.42 -8.98 4.49
C ALA A 8 -12.72 -7.60 4.45
N ALA A 9 -12.89 -6.82 3.38
CA ALA A 9 -12.32 -5.50 3.23
C ALA A 9 -13.33 -4.39 3.60
N THR A 10 -12.85 -3.34 4.27
CA THR A 10 -13.61 -2.12 4.59
C THR A 10 -12.84 -0.92 4.09
N LEU A 11 -13.45 -0.13 3.21
CA LEU A 11 -12.82 1.03 2.59
C LEU A 11 -13.53 2.32 3.02
N TYR A 12 -12.75 3.36 3.32
CA TYR A 12 -13.24 4.66 3.71
C TYR A 12 -12.77 5.73 2.72
N LEU A 13 -13.72 6.49 2.16
CA LEU A 13 -13.41 7.72 1.44
C LEU A 13 -13.39 8.87 2.44
N GLY A 14 -12.21 9.40 2.72
CA GLY A 14 -12.02 10.48 3.70
C GLY A 14 -10.55 10.73 4.01
N ASP A 15 -10.32 11.70 4.88
CA ASP A 15 -8.99 12.01 5.40
C ASP A 15 -8.55 10.96 6.43
N SER A 16 -7.32 10.47 6.28
CA SER A 16 -6.74 9.45 7.18
C SER A 16 -6.70 9.94 8.63
N MET A 17 -6.39 11.21 8.85
CA MET A 17 -6.26 11.77 10.20
C MET A 17 -7.61 11.88 10.91
N GLU A 18 -8.70 12.01 10.16
CA GLU A 18 -10.06 12.01 10.71
C GLU A 18 -10.58 10.58 10.95
N VAL A 19 -10.22 9.63 10.09
CA VAL A 19 -10.72 8.26 10.14
C VAL A 19 -9.97 7.41 11.15
N LEU A 20 -8.63 7.48 11.20
CA LEU A 20 -7.77 6.65 12.05
C LEU A 20 -8.20 6.63 13.52
N PRO A 21 -8.53 7.77 14.17
CA PRO A 21 -8.95 7.78 15.58
C PRO A 21 -10.24 7.01 15.86
N THR A 22 -11.05 6.74 14.83
CA THR A 22 -12.33 6.02 14.94
C THR A 22 -12.19 4.50 14.79
N LEU A 23 -11.00 4.04 14.38
CA LEU A 23 -10.76 2.63 14.09
C LEU A 23 -10.17 1.89 15.30
N PRO A 24 -10.46 0.60 15.45
CA PRO A 24 -9.74 -0.24 16.40
C PRO A 24 -8.29 -0.45 15.96
N LYS A 25 -7.41 -0.75 16.90
CA LYS A 25 -6.04 -1.19 16.57
C LYS A 25 -6.06 -2.45 15.72
N VAL A 26 -5.15 -2.51 14.75
CA VAL A 26 -4.99 -3.64 13.82
C VAL A 26 -3.70 -4.41 14.11
N ASP A 27 -3.56 -5.60 13.50
CA ASP A 27 -2.33 -6.38 13.59
C ASP A 27 -1.17 -5.70 12.87
N ALA A 28 -1.42 -5.16 11.67
CA ALA A 28 -0.40 -4.49 10.88
C ALA A 28 -0.91 -3.23 10.17
N VAL A 29 -0.08 -2.20 10.15
CA VAL A 29 -0.17 -1.06 9.21
C VAL A 29 0.88 -1.28 8.13
N ILE A 30 0.46 -1.43 6.87
CA ILE A 30 1.33 -1.59 5.71
C ILE A 30 0.92 -0.52 4.71
N THR A 31 1.76 0.50 4.52
CA THR A 31 1.33 1.71 3.82
C THR A 31 2.46 2.40 3.06
N ASP A 32 2.07 3.22 2.08
CA ASP A 32 2.94 4.06 1.25
C ASP A 32 2.45 5.51 1.34
N PRO A 33 2.77 6.23 2.43
CA PRO A 33 2.30 7.60 2.63
C PRO A 33 2.87 8.55 1.57
N PRO A 34 2.25 9.70 1.29
CA PRO A 34 2.87 10.75 0.49
C PRO A 34 4.16 11.24 1.16
N TYR A 35 5.23 11.44 0.36
CA TYR A 35 6.56 11.74 0.90
C TYR A 35 6.84 13.24 1.07
N GLY A 36 5.99 14.11 0.54
CA GLY A 36 6.19 15.55 0.56
C GLY A 36 7.31 16.04 -0.38
N ILE A 37 7.66 15.24 -1.40
CA ILE A 37 8.73 15.56 -2.36
C ILE A 37 8.22 16.16 -3.67
N GLY A 38 6.92 16.46 -3.76
CA GLY A 38 6.30 17.03 -4.94
C GLY A 38 6.26 16.06 -6.13
N ALA A 39 6.14 14.76 -5.90
CA ALA A 39 6.05 13.76 -6.97
C ALA A 39 4.83 13.98 -7.88
N ASN A 40 3.78 14.63 -7.38
CA ASN A 40 2.61 15.09 -8.12
C ASN A 40 2.95 16.14 -9.21
N LYS A 41 4.07 16.87 -9.07
CA LYS A 41 4.53 17.93 -9.98
C LYS A 41 5.60 17.46 -10.97
N GLN A 42 6.15 16.27 -10.80
CA GLN A 42 7.22 15.75 -11.67
C GLN A 42 6.67 15.23 -13.00
N THR A 43 7.18 15.73 -14.11
CA THR A 43 6.90 15.21 -15.46
C THR A 43 7.79 14.02 -15.76
N LEU A 44 7.19 12.85 -16.00
CA LEU A 44 7.90 11.70 -16.57
C LEU A 44 8.17 11.97 -18.07
N GLY A 45 9.44 11.92 -18.47
CA GLY A 45 10.05 12.28 -19.74
C GLY A 45 9.20 12.14 -21.02
N LYS A 46 9.63 12.85 -22.07
CA LYS A 46 8.96 12.99 -23.39
C LYS A 46 8.39 11.67 -23.91
N GLY A 47 7.07 11.62 -24.13
CA GLY A 47 6.41 10.57 -24.93
C GLY A 47 5.56 9.56 -24.16
N LYS A 48 5.35 9.65 -22.86
CA LYS A 48 4.38 8.81 -22.13
C LYS A 48 3.11 9.59 -21.84
N LYS A 49 1.94 8.91 -21.99
CA LYS A 49 0.62 9.46 -21.65
C LYS A 49 0.73 10.26 -20.35
N GLU A 50 0.29 11.52 -20.42
CA GLU A 50 0.12 12.36 -19.24
C GLU A 50 -0.82 11.63 -18.27
N PHE A 51 -0.25 10.95 -17.28
CA PHE A 51 -0.99 10.75 -16.06
C PHE A 51 -1.18 12.15 -15.51
N SER A 52 -2.39 12.66 -15.60
CA SER A 52 -2.79 13.92 -14.99
C SER A 52 -2.44 13.84 -13.50
N ARG A 53 -1.27 14.35 -13.16
CA ARG A 53 -0.78 14.49 -11.79
C ARG A 53 -1.33 15.78 -11.21
N GLY A 54 -2.66 15.95 -11.33
CA GLY A 54 -3.36 17.04 -10.66
C GLY A 54 -3.56 16.71 -9.19
N GLY A 55 -3.54 17.73 -8.36
CA GLY A 55 -3.76 17.62 -6.93
C GLY A 55 -2.52 17.97 -6.10
N ASP A 56 -2.72 18.11 -4.81
CA ASP A 56 -1.74 18.49 -3.79
C ASP A 56 -1.30 17.32 -2.90
N TRP A 57 -1.59 16.08 -3.34
CA TRP A 57 -1.45 14.87 -2.52
C TRP A 57 -0.02 14.58 -2.02
N ASP A 58 1.01 15.15 -2.63
CA ASP A 58 2.42 14.99 -2.23
C ASP A 58 3.12 16.36 -1.97
N ASP A 59 2.37 17.39 -1.62
CA ASP A 59 2.93 18.72 -1.33
C ASP A 59 3.55 18.80 0.08
N SER A 60 3.12 17.92 1.00
CA SER A 60 3.68 17.78 2.35
C SER A 60 3.60 16.34 2.82
N ALA A 61 4.61 15.91 3.59
CA ALA A 61 4.56 14.63 4.29
C ALA A 61 3.55 14.72 5.44
N PRO A 62 2.71 13.70 5.67
CA PRO A 62 1.81 13.68 6.81
C PRO A 62 2.57 13.45 8.12
N ASP A 63 1.96 13.84 9.25
CA ASP A 63 2.34 13.32 10.55
C ASP A 63 1.90 11.85 10.64
N ILE A 64 2.87 10.93 10.73
CA ILE A 64 2.60 9.49 10.77
C ILE A 64 2.36 8.94 12.17
N ALA A 65 2.35 9.77 13.21
CA ALA A 65 2.16 9.34 14.60
C ALA A 65 0.83 8.57 14.80
N ALA A 66 -0.26 9.03 14.16
CA ALA A 66 -1.55 8.34 14.19
C ALA A 66 -1.49 6.96 13.51
N CYS A 67 -0.73 6.83 12.42
CA CYS A 67 -0.52 5.56 11.73
C CYS A 67 0.30 4.59 12.59
N ILE A 68 1.34 5.09 13.28
CA ILE A 68 2.16 4.31 14.23
C ILE A 68 1.29 3.77 15.37
N ALA A 69 0.39 4.60 15.89
CA ALA A 69 -0.49 4.22 17.01
C ALA A 69 -1.58 3.20 16.60
N ALA A 70 -1.92 3.11 15.31
CA ALA A 70 -3.04 2.31 14.81
C ALA A 70 -2.74 0.80 14.72
N GLY A 71 -1.47 0.39 14.64
CA GLY A 71 -1.10 -1.02 14.48
C GLY A 71 -0.01 -1.49 15.43
N ARG A 72 0.15 -2.81 15.50
CA ARG A 72 1.24 -3.46 16.25
C ARG A 72 2.49 -3.65 15.39
N LEU A 73 2.30 -4.17 14.19
CA LEU A 73 3.34 -4.33 13.18
C LEU A 73 3.24 -3.18 12.18
N LEU A 74 4.37 -2.61 11.81
CA LEU A 74 4.40 -1.39 11.00
C LEU A 74 5.34 -1.57 9.81
N CYS A 75 4.89 -1.15 8.63
CA CYS A 75 5.67 -1.10 7.40
C CYS A 75 5.35 0.21 6.67
N PHE A 76 6.32 1.11 6.62
CA PHE A 76 6.20 2.41 5.96
C PHE A 76 7.14 2.47 4.75
N TRP A 77 6.59 2.37 3.55
CA TRP A 77 7.31 2.64 2.32
C TRP A 77 7.78 4.09 2.31
N GLY A 78 8.96 4.33 1.74
CA GLY A 78 9.58 5.66 1.82
C GLY A 78 10.02 6.05 3.23
N GLY A 79 10.24 5.09 4.14
CA GLY A 79 10.64 5.34 5.52
C GLY A 79 11.88 6.23 5.68
N ASN A 80 12.72 6.32 4.64
CA ASN A 80 13.85 7.26 4.59
C ASN A 80 13.42 8.74 4.52
N TYR A 81 12.20 9.05 4.10
CA TYR A 81 11.63 10.41 4.11
C TYR A 81 11.00 10.78 5.44
N PHE A 82 10.83 9.81 6.33
CA PHE A 82 10.23 9.95 7.67
C PHE A 82 11.23 9.62 8.79
N ALA A 83 12.52 9.70 8.50
CA ALA A 83 13.57 9.28 9.43
C ALA A 83 13.61 10.07 10.74
N ASP A 84 13.05 11.27 10.77
CA ASP A 84 12.86 12.11 11.95
C ASP A 84 11.66 11.70 12.81
N GLN A 85 10.71 10.94 12.26
CA GLN A 85 9.49 10.48 12.94
C GLN A 85 9.55 8.99 13.32
N LEU A 86 10.44 8.22 12.69
CA LEU A 86 10.54 6.78 12.87
C LEU A 86 11.72 6.41 13.78
N PRO A 87 11.54 5.45 14.72
CA PRO A 87 12.64 4.94 15.53
C PRO A 87 13.77 4.35 14.69
N VAL A 88 14.98 4.36 15.23
CA VAL A 88 16.13 3.67 14.61
C VAL A 88 15.84 2.17 14.51
N THR A 89 16.11 1.60 13.35
CA THR A 89 15.91 0.17 13.09
C THR A 89 16.99 -0.39 12.17
N ASN A 90 17.26 -1.69 12.30
CA ASN A 90 17.99 -2.49 11.31
C ASN A 90 17.04 -3.39 10.48
N ASP A 91 15.75 -3.17 10.61
CA ASP A 91 14.68 -3.95 10.01
C ASP A 91 14.07 -3.18 8.84
N TRP A 92 14.63 -3.38 7.65
CA TRP A 92 14.20 -2.73 6.43
C TRP A 92 13.75 -3.75 5.39
N LEU A 93 12.71 -3.44 4.64
CA LEU A 93 12.39 -4.12 3.39
C LEU A 93 12.86 -3.26 2.23
N ILE A 94 13.63 -3.87 1.33
CA ILE A 94 14.19 -3.19 0.15
C ILE A 94 13.62 -3.84 -1.09
N TRP A 95 12.91 -3.05 -1.91
CA TRP A 95 12.50 -3.49 -3.23
C TRP A 95 13.50 -2.98 -4.27
N HIS A 96 14.29 -3.89 -4.85
CA HIS A 96 15.16 -3.63 -5.99
C HIS A 96 14.37 -3.81 -7.30
N LYS A 97 14.29 -2.73 -8.10
CA LYS A 97 13.40 -2.61 -9.26
C LYS A 97 13.92 -3.27 -10.52
N ARG A 98 15.16 -3.77 -10.53
CA ARG A 98 15.86 -4.29 -11.72
C ARG A 98 15.90 -3.27 -12.88
N ASN A 99 16.15 -2.01 -12.56
CA ASN A 99 16.24 -0.91 -13.51
C ASN A 99 17.63 -0.26 -13.50
N ASP A 100 18.66 -1.06 -13.23
CA ASP A 100 20.05 -0.65 -13.09
C ASP A 100 20.51 0.26 -14.23
N GLY A 101 21.24 1.31 -13.89
CA GLY A 101 21.76 2.28 -14.84
C GLY A 101 20.73 3.25 -15.45
N ARG A 102 19.48 3.26 -14.96
CA ARG A 102 18.47 4.27 -15.34
C ARG A 102 18.51 5.47 -14.39
N SER A 103 17.94 6.59 -14.84
CA SER A 103 17.90 7.86 -14.07
C SER A 103 16.94 7.83 -12.85
N PHE A 104 16.27 6.71 -12.60
CA PHE A 104 15.34 6.54 -11.48
C PHE A 104 16.01 5.72 -10.37
N SER A 105 15.54 5.91 -9.14
CA SER A 105 15.98 5.11 -8.00
C SER A 105 15.89 3.61 -8.31
N GLU A 106 16.97 2.90 -8.12
CA GLU A 106 17.06 1.45 -8.33
C GLU A 106 16.32 0.65 -7.24
N CYS A 107 16.22 1.24 -6.03
CA CYS A 107 15.55 0.63 -4.90
C CYS A 107 14.51 1.56 -4.28
N GLU A 108 13.51 0.98 -3.65
CA GLU A 108 12.66 1.62 -2.66
C GLU A 108 12.80 0.91 -1.32
N LEU A 109 12.69 1.70 -0.24
CA LEU A 109 12.91 1.23 1.12
C LEU A 109 11.62 1.36 1.92
N ALA A 110 11.30 0.32 2.68
CA ALA A 110 10.27 0.38 3.70
C ALA A 110 10.90 0.17 5.07
N TRP A 111 10.66 1.10 5.97
CA TRP A 111 10.97 0.96 7.38
C TRP A 111 9.99 -0.01 8.05
N THR A 112 10.49 -0.93 8.88
CA THR A 112 9.63 -1.86 9.62
C THR A 112 10.05 -2.01 11.08
N ASN A 113 9.11 -2.51 11.89
CA ASN A 113 9.33 -2.92 13.28
C ASN A 113 9.04 -4.41 13.50
N PHE A 114 9.24 -5.24 12.49
CA PHE A 114 8.89 -6.68 12.56
C PHE A 114 9.82 -7.49 13.46
N GLY A 115 10.92 -6.90 13.94
CA GLY A 115 11.91 -7.55 14.78
C GLY A 115 12.83 -8.50 13.98
N ARG A 116 13.03 -8.21 12.71
CA ARG A 116 13.83 -9.00 11.76
C ARG A 116 15.04 -8.21 11.30
N GLN A 117 15.89 -8.85 10.51
CA GLN A 117 16.99 -8.19 9.81
C GLN A 117 16.51 -7.67 8.45
N THR A 118 17.21 -6.68 7.91
CA THR A 118 16.95 -6.14 6.56
C THR A 118 16.84 -7.28 5.53
N ARG A 119 15.80 -7.22 4.71
CA ARG A 119 15.50 -8.14 3.62
C ARG A 119 15.38 -7.39 2.31
N HIS A 120 15.66 -8.04 1.19
CA HIS A 120 15.41 -7.45 -0.11
C HIS A 120 14.62 -8.40 -1.02
N LEU A 121 13.84 -7.82 -1.90
CA LEU A 121 13.16 -8.48 -3.00
C LEU A 121 13.61 -7.83 -4.31
N SER A 122 14.08 -8.63 -5.25
CA SER A 122 14.41 -8.19 -6.62
C SER A 122 13.24 -8.50 -7.55
N HIS A 123 12.45 -7.48 -7.87
CA HIS A 123 11.23 -7.63 -8.68
C HIS A 123 11.12 -6.52 -9.72
N HIS A 124 11.06 -6.91 -11.01
CA HIS A 124 10.82 -5.96 -12.09
C HIS A 124 9.32 -5.73 -12.27
N TRP A 125 8.92 -4.48 -12.38
CA TRP A 125 7.55 -4.17 -12.74
C TRP A 125 7.28 -4.63 -14.19
N SER A 126 6.53 -5.70 -14.38
CA SER A 126 6.14 -6.20 -15.68
C SER A 126 4.67 -6.64 -15.70
N GLY A 127 3.93 -6.17 -16.70
CA GLY A 127 2.62 -6.74 -17.05
C GLY A 127 1.39 -6.22 -16.32
N GLU A 128 1.50 -5.52 -15.22
CA GLU A 128 0.33 -4.90 -14.58
C GLU A 128 0.03 -3.53 -15.19
N GLU A 129 -1.23 -3.26 -15.50
CA GLU A 129 -1.66 -1.92 -15.90
C GLU A 129 -1.59 -0.98 -14.69
N LYS A 130 -0.79 0.09 -14.79
CA LYS A 130 -0.68 1.09 -13.73
C LYS A 130 -1.95 1.93 -13.64
N SER A 131 -2.69 1.77 -12.57
CA SER A 131 -3.86 2.59 -12.24
C SER A 131 -3.50 3.86 -11.45
N HIS A 132 -2.28 3.89 -10.86
CA HIS A 132 -1.75 5.03 -10.11
C HIS A 132 -0.27 5.25 -10.44
N PRO A 133 0.22 6.50 -10.52
CA PRO A 133 1.63 6.81 -10.89
C PRO A 133 2.68 6.15 -10.02
N THR A 134 2.42 6.06 -8.72
CA THR A 134 3.31 5.49 -7.70
C THR A 134 2.87 4.11 -7.20
N GLN A 135 1.96 3.43 -7.93
CA GLN A 135 1.47 2.11 -7.55
C GLN A 135 2.61 1.11 -7.35
N LYS A 136 2.61 0.42 -6.21
CA LYS A 136 3.54 -0.69 -5.94
C LYS A 136 3.09 -1.96 -6.69
N PRO A 137 4.01 -2.84 -7.11
CA PRO A 137 3.66 -4.17 -7.63
C PRO A 137 2.92 -5.00 -6.58
N LEU A 138 1.97 -5.80 -7.04
CA LEU A 138 1.19 -6.67 -6.17
C LEU A 138 2.07 -7.68 -5.41
N ASP A 139 3.06 -8.26 -6.09
CA ASP A 139 3.99 -9.23 -5.48
C ASP A 139 4.87 -8.59 -4.40
N VAL A 140 5.22 -7.31 -4.54
CA VAL A 140 5.93 -6.57 -3.50
C VAL A 140 5.06 -6.41 -2.26
N MET A 141 3.76 -6.11 -2.42
CA MET A 141 2.84 -5.97 -1.28
C MET A 141 2.53 -7.31 -0.61
N ARG A 142 2.37 -8.39 -1.38
CA ARG A 142 2.27 -9.77 -0.84
C ARG A 142 3.50 -10.13 -0.01
N TRP A 143 4.70 -9.86 -0.55
CA TRP A 143 5.94 -10.08 0.18
C TRP A 143 6.00 -9.29 1.48
N CYS A 144 5.56 -8.02 1.53
CA CYS A 144 5.49 -7.27 2.78
C CYS A 144 4.58 -7.92 3.81
N ILE A 145 3.41 -8.43 3.40
CA ILE A 145 2.46 -9.13 4.27
C ILE A 145 3.10 -10.41 4.83
N ASP A 146 3.80 -11.17 4.01
CA ASP A 146 4.54 -12.38 4.44
C ASP A 146 5.65 -12.04 5.44
N GLN A 147 6.42 -10.97 5.18
CA GLN A 147 7.48 -10.54 6.09
C GLN A 147 6.93 -10.04 7.42
N ALA A 148 5.73 -9.50 7.47
CA ALA A 148 5.02 -9.15 8.70
C ALA A 148 4.50 -10.39 9.48
N GLY A 149 4.72 -11.62 8.98
CA GLY A 149 4.27 -12.84 9.65
C GLY A 149 2.79 -13.13 9.46
N ASN A 150 2.24 -12.77 8.32
CA ASN A 150 0.85 -13.01 7.93
C ASN A 150 -0.20 -12.47 8.93
N PRO A 151 -0.21 -11.16 9.19
CA PRO A 151 -1.18 -10.52 10.09
C PRO A 151 -2.61 -10.78 9.62
N GLN A 152 -3.57 -10.91 10.55
CA GLN A 152 -4.97 -11.18 10.21
C GLN A 152 -5.71 -9.93 9.74
N THR A 153 -5.36 -8.76 10.29
CA THR A 153 -5.99 -7.48 9.94
C THR A 153 -4.92 -6.49 9.51
N ILE A 154 -5.06 -5.95 8.30
CA ILE A 154 -4.11 -5.02 7.67
C ILE A 154 -4.82 -3.68 7.45
N LEU A 155 -4.16 -2.59 7.80
CA LEU A 155 -4.62 -1.23 7.56
C LEU A 155 -3.64 -0.53 6.60
N ASP A 156 -4.18 0.13 5.60
CA ASP A 156 -3.46 1.08 4.74
C ASP A 156 -4.17 2.44 4.76
N PRO A 157 -3.65 3.41 5.55
CA PRO A 157 -4.23 4.75 5.66
C PRO A 157 -4.13 5.60 4.39
N PHE A 158 -3.33 5.17 3.41
CA PHE A 158 -3.08 5.88 2.15
C PHE A 158 -3.16 4.89 0.98
N MET A 159 -4.29 4.16 0.89
CA MET A 159 -4.39 2.98 0.02
C MET A 159 -4.28 3.27 -1.48
N GLY A 160 -4.45 4.53 -1.92
CA GLY A 160 -4.42 4.90 -3.33
C GLY A 160 -5.34 4.04 -4.17
N SER A 161 -4.78 3.38 -5.19
CA SER A 161 -5.52 2.42 -6.05
C SER A 161 -5.75 1.04 -5.43
N GLY A 162 -5.46 0.84 -4.14
CA GLY A 162 -5.83 -0.35 -3.37
C GLY A 162 -4.94 -1.58 -3.53
N THR A 163 -3.67 -1.45 -3.94
CA THR A 163 -2.79 -2.62 -4.16
C THR A 163 -2.58 -3.44 -2.89
N THR A 164 -2.38 -2.79 -1.73
CA THR A 164 -2.30 -3.46 -0.43
C THR A 164 -3.57 -4.25 -0.13
N GLY A 165 -4.74 -3.67 -0.44
CA GLY A 165 -6.04 -4.31 -0.24
C GLY A 165 -6.23 -5.54 -1.13
N VAL A 166 -5.86 -5.46 -2.41
CA VAL A 166 -5.86 -6.60 -3.34
C VAL A 166 -4.98 -7.72 -2.80
N ALA A 167 -3.74 -7.40 -2.37
CA ALA A 167 -2.84 -8.39 -1.79
C ALA A 167 -3.44 -9.04 -0.54
N ALA A 168 -3.98 -8.24 0.39
CA ALA A 168 -4.59 -8.71 1.63
C ALA A 168 -5.76 -9.67 1.37
N VAL A 169 -6.70 -9.30 0.49
CA VAL A 169 -7.86 -10.12 0.13
C VAL A 169 -7.44 -11.45 -0.50
N GLN A 170 -6.50 -11.42 -1.45
CA GLN A 170 -5.99 -12.64 -2.09
C GLN A 170 -5.24 -13.57 -1.14
N MET A 171 -4.70 -13.03 -0.05
CA MET A 171 -4.06 -13.80 1.03
C MET A 171 -5.03 -14.17 2.16
N GLY A 172 -6.35 -13.92 2.00
CA GLY A 172 -7.38 -14.24 2.99
C GLY A 172 -7.31 -13.39 4.26
N ARG A 173 -6.80 -12.13 4.17
CA ARG A 173 -6.67 -11.22 5.31
C ARG A 173 -7.80 -10.20 5.32
N LYS A 174 -8.17 -9.72 6.51
CA LYS A 174 -9.04 -8.57 6.66
C LYS A 174 -8.26 -7.31 6.28
N PHE A 175 -8.92 -6.42 5.54
CA PHE A 175 -8.32 -5.18 5.09
C PHE A 175 -9.14 -3.96 5.50
N ILE A 176 -8.46 -2.90 5.92
CA ILE A 176 -9.04 -1.58 6.11
C ILE A 176 -8.22 -0.62 5.26
N GLY A 177 -8.87 0.09 4.36
CA GLY A 177 -8.23 1.08 3.49
C GLY A 177 -8.85 2.45 3.64
N ILE A 178 -8.03 3.50 3.61
CA ILE A 178 -8.50 4.88 3.60
C ILE A 178 -7.90 5.58 2.38
N GLU A 179 -8.74 6.34 1.66
CA GLU A 179 -8.32 7.15 0.52
C GLU A 179 -9.13 8.44 0.49
N ARG A 180 -8.45 9.57 0.32
CA ARG A 180 -9.11 10.89 0.29
C ARG A 180 -9.61 11.28 -1.09
N GLU A 181 -8.94 10.79 -2.16
CA GLU A 181 -9.24 11.15 -3.53
C GLU A 181 -10.33 10.24 -4.12
N PRO A 182 -11.53 10.75 -4.46
CA PRO A 182 -12.63 9.92 -4.94
C PRO A 182 -12.26 9.05 -6.15
N LYS A 183 -11.45 9.58 -7.07
CA LYS A 183 -11.00 8.86 -8.26
C LYS A 183 -10.24 7.59 -7.91
N TYR A 184 -9.28 7.67 -6.97
CA TYR A 184 -8.48 6.51 -6.56
C TYR A 184 -9.28 5.57 -5.68
N PHE A 185 -10.16 6.09 -4.86
CA PHE A 185 -11.10 5.29 -4.08
C PHE A 185 -11.95 4.38 -4.97
N GLU A 186 -12.56 4.91 -6.05
CA GLU A 186 -13.35 4.11 -7.00
C GLU A 186 -12.52 3.04 -7.70
N ILE A 187 -11.26 3.33 -8.02
CA ILE A 187 -10.34 2.35 -8.59
C ILE A 187 -10.05 1.24 -7.57
N ALA A 188 -9.79 1.60 -6.30
CA ALA A 188 -9.53 0.65 -5.25
C ALA A 188 -10.73 -0.27 -5.00
N VAL A 189 -11.95 0.28 -4.94
CA VAL A 189 -13.21 -0.49 -4.81
C VAL A 189 -13.27 -1.56 -5.88
N ARG A 190 -13.18 -1.20 -7.17
CA ARG A 190 -13.27 -2.16 -8.29
C ARG A 190 -12.19 -3.25 -8.23
N ARG A 191 -10.94 -2.85 -7.97
CA ARG A 191 -9.82 -3.81 -7.91
C ARG A 191 -9.97 -4.81 -6.77
N ILE A 192 -10.46 -4.36 -5.61
CA ILE A 192 -10.68 -5.22 -4.45
C ILE A 192 -11.90 -6.11 -4.65
N GLU A 193 -12.98 -5.62 -5.30
CA GLU A 193 -14.12 -6.43 -5.70
C GLU A 193 -13.72 -7.55 -6.67
N ASP A 194 -12.90 -7.23 -7.67
CA ASP A 194 -12.38 -8.22 -8.62
C ASP A 194 -11.53 -9.28 -7.91
N ALA A 195 -10.66 -8.86 -6.99
CA ALA A 195 -9.86 -9.79 -6.20
C ALA A 195 -10.71 -10.69 -5.30
N GLN A 196 -11.76 -10.15 -4.66
CA GLN A 196 -12.68 -10.93 -3.84
C GLN A 196 -13.43 -11.97 -4.66
N ARG A 197 -13.98 -11.57 -5.82
CA ARG A 197 -14.68 -12.49 -6.73
C ARG A 197 -13.79 -13.66 -7.17
N MET A 198 -12.55 -13.38 -7.53
CA MET A 198 -11.59 -14.44 -7.91
C MET A 198 -11.33 -15.39 -6.73
N THR A 199 -11.13 -14.85 -5.53
CA THR A 199 -10.90 -15.67 -4.33
C THR A 199 -12.09 -16.57 -4.04
N ASP A 200 -13.31 -16.05 -4.14
CA ASP A 200 -14.55 -16.80 -3.89
C ASP A 200 -14.73 -17.92 -4.94
N MET A 201 -14.45 -17.67 -6.22
CA MET A 201 -14.53 -18.68 -7.28
C MET A 201 -13.59 -19.85 -6.99
N PHE A 202 -12.33 -19.61 -6.66
CA PHE A 202 -11.38 -20.67 -6.33
C PHE A 202 -11.77 -21.45 -5.06
N ALA A 203 -12.37 -20.79 -4.06
CA ALA A 203 -12.85 -21.43 -2.85
C ALA A 203 -14.04 -22.39 -3.12
N HIS A 204 -14.90 -22.09 -4.09
CA HIS A 204 -15.98 -22.96 -4.54
C HIS A 204 -15.46 -24.18 -5.31
N GLU A 205 -14.55 -23.97 -6.28
CA GLU A 205 -13.97 -25.08 -7.05
C GLU A 205 -13.28 -26.13 -6.16
N VAL A 206 -12.58 -25.68 -5.10
CA VAL A 206 -11.93 -26.59 -4.15
C VAL A 206 -12.96 -27.38 -3.31
N ARG A 207 -14.12 -26.79 -2.97
CA ARG A 207 -15.17 -27.47 -2.21
C ARG A 207 -15.93 -28.51 -3.04
N ASP A 208 -16.11 -28.25 -4.33
CA ASP A 208 -16.84 -29.16 -5.23
C ASP A 208 -15.96 -30.32 -5.72
N ALA A 209 -14.65 -30.29 -5.45
CA ALA A 209 -13.69 -31.33 -5.83
C ALA A 209 -13.46 -32.40 -4.75
N TYR A 210 -14.09 -32.29 -3.56
CA TYR A 210 -14.02 -33.22 -2.43
C TYR A 210 -15.42 -33.59 -1.95
#